data_bdab7bb9d4fda4890b95942435086dec
#
_entry.id   bdab7bb9d4fda4890b95942435086dec
#
_cell.length_a   1.000
_cell.length_b   1.000
_cell.length_c   1.000
_cell.angle_alpha   90.00
_cell.angle_beta   90.00
_cell.angle_gamma   90.00
#
_symmetry.space_group_name_H-M   'P 1'
#
loop_
_entity.id
_entity.type
_entity.pdbx_description
1 polymer ?
#
loop_
_entity_poly.entity_id
_entity_poly.type
_entity_poly.pdbx_seq_one_letter_code
_entity_poly.pdbx_strand_id
1 'polypeptide(L)'
;AYEIGVRLVGSEMCIRDRALAAIDTAKELSSKHREELAALQGEINECNAEINNRQSLIDEFKSLSEGFNDNNPVNIVDVKKFVKMKFSARDAQDELEILYGIKSKLVEKYFKMEKSYSYHDAELERNAVSDCWRVLYTSFLSVFDAQALKELIVIGCASGLNHRMVTENVGLHEYIDHDLLRPFAAKYGIPIYGEVNE
;
A
#
# COMPACT_ATOMS: atom_id res chain seq x y z
N ALA A 1 50.14 2.95 -9.18
CA ALA A 1 49.01 3.26 -10.05
C ALA A 1 47.94 2.15 -10.04
N TYR A 2 48.35 0.88 -9.97
CA TYR A 2 47.43 -0.29 -9.95
C TYR A 2 46.61 -0.42 -8.65
N GLU A 3 47.18 -0.09 -7.51
CA GLU A 3 46.49 -0.18 -6.20
C GLU A 3 45.40 0.88 -6.01
N ILE A 4 45.52 2.04 -6.63
CA ILE A 4 44.51 3.12 -6.56
C ILE A 4 43.26 2.70 -7.34
N GLY A 5 43.44 2.05 -8.52
CA GLY A 5 42.28 1.59 -9.32
C GLY A 5 41.46 0.50 -8.62
N VAL A 6 42.11 -0.46 -7.94
CA VAL A 6 41.40 -1.55 -7.22
C VAL A 6 40.63 -1.04 -6.00
N ARG A 7 41.15 -0.05 -5.28
CA ARG A 7 40.46 0.56 -4.13
C ARG A 7 39.26 1.42 -4.55
N LEU A 8 39.35 2.15 -5.66
CA LEU A 8 38.23 2.91 -6.21
C LEU A 8 37.09 2.01 -6.67
N VAL A 9 37.40 0.95 -7.43
CA VAL A 9 36.40 -0.03 -7.90
C VAL A 9 35.69 -0.72 -6.73
N GLY A 10 36.41 -1.10 -5.66
CA GLY A 10 35.80 -1.72 -4.47
C GLY A 10 34.88 -0.76 -3.70
N SER A 11 35.25 0.53 -3.59
CA SER A 11 34.42 1.52 -2.90
C SER A 11 33.18 1.90 -3.71
N GLU A 12 33.27 1.99 -5.01
CA GLU A 12 32.15 2.28 -5.91
C GLU A 12 31.13 1.14 -5.94
N MET A 13 31.57 -0.13 -5.98
CA MET A 13 30.67 -1.28 -5.83
C MET A 13 29.89 -1.24 -4.49
N CYS A 14 30.56 -0.94 -3.37
CA CYS A 14 29.92 -0.81 -2.06
C CYS A 14 28.91 0.34 -2.01
N ILE A 15 29.14 1.44 -2.74
CA ILE A 15 28.22 2.59 -2.79
C ILE A 15 26.99 2.23 -3.63
N ARG A 16 27.21 1.60 -4.80
CA ARG A 16 26.14 1.12 -5.67
C ARG A 16 25.24 0.12 -4.95
N ASP A 17 25.81 -0.87 -4.30
CA ASP A 17 25.06 -1.90 -3.58
C ASP A 17 24.24 -1.30 -2.44
N ARG A 18 24.76 -0.31 -1.72
CA ARG A 18 24.00 0.44 -0.71
C ARG A 18 22.85 1.23 -1.31
N ALA A 19 23.05 1.87 -2.45
CA ALA A 19 22.01 2.63 -3.11
C ALA A 19 20.87 1.71 -3.63
N LEU A 20 21.20 0.54 -4.14
CA LEU A 20 20.21 -0.47 -4.53
C LEU A 20 19.47 -1.04 -3.31
N ALA A 21 20.17 -1.33 -2.22
CA ALA A 21 19.57 -1.81 -0.97
C ALA A 21 18.58 -0.78 -0.37
N ALA A 22 18.77 0.51 -0.59
CA ALA A 22 17.83 1.54 -0.15
C ALA A 22 16.47 1.43 -0.86
N ILE A 23 16.46 1.03 -2.14
CA ILE A 23 15.21 0.77 -2.88
C ILE A 23 14.46 -0.42 -2.29
N ASP A 24 15.18 -1.50 -1.97
CA ASP A 24 14.58 -2.68 -1.36
C ASP A 24 14.01 -2.36 0.02
N THR A 25 14.74 -1.57 0.82
CA THR A 25 14.26 -1.11 2.13
C THR A 25 12.99 -0.26 2.01
N ALA A 26 12.91 0.65 1.01
CA ALA A 26 11.71 1.45 0.77
C ALA A 26 10.51 0.56 0.38
N LYS A 27 10.73 -0.45 -0.47
CA LYS A 27 9.70 -1.43 -0.85
C LYS A 27 9.23 -2.29 0.33
N GLU A 28 10.14 -2.74 1.19
CA GLU A 28 9.80 -3.49 2.40
C GLU A 28 8.94 -2.65 3.35
N LEU A 29 9.27 -1.37 3.53
CA LEU A 29 8.48 -0.46 4.37
C LEU A 29 7.08 -0.26 3.78
N SER A 30 6.97 -0.01 2.49
CA SER A 30 5.69 0.10 1.77
C SER A 30 4.85 -1.19 1.89
N SER A 31 5.49 -2.37 1.89
CA SER A 31 4.80 -3.64 2.15
C SER A 31 4.23 -3.72 3.56
N LYS A 32 5.01 -3.34 4.58
CA LYS A 32 4.55 -3.30 5.98
C LYS A 32 3.37 -2.34 6.17
N HIS A 33 3.42 -1.17 5.58
CA HIS A 33 2.31 -0.22 5.63
C HIS A 33 1.03 -0.78 5.02
N ARG A 34 1.14 -1.53 3.90
CA ARG A 34 -0.01 -2.22 3.29
C ARG A 34 -0.56 -3.32 4.20
N GLU A 35 0.29 -4.08 4.88
CA GLU A 35 -0.12 -5.09 5.85
C GLU A 35 -0.86 -4.47 7.04
N GLU A 36 -0.38 -3.33 7.57
CA GLU A 36 -1.04 -2.60 8.65
C GLU A 36 -2.41 -2.06 8.24
N LEU A 37 -2.53 -1.52 7.02
CA LEU A 37 -3.82 -1.08 6.48
C LEU A 37 -4.78 -2.25 6.26
N ALA A 38 -4.29 -3.39 5.78
CA ALA A 38 -5.09 -4.59 5.61
C ALA A 38 -5.60 -5.16 6.96
N ALA A 39 -4.77 -5.15 8.00
CA ALA A 39 -5.16 -5.54 9.34
C ALA A 39 -6.27 -4.63 9.89
N LEU A 40 -6.11 -3.32 9.75
CA LEU A 40 -7.12 -2.34 10.17
C LEU A 40 -8.44 -2.47 9.39
N GLN A 41 -8.36 -2.76 8.08
CA GLN A 41 -9.53 -3.08 7.27
C GLN A 41 -10.22 -4.38 7.76
N GLY A 42 -9.46 -5.36 8.23
CA GLY A 42 -9.97 -6.57 8.89
C GLY A 42 -10.79 -6.21 10.14
N GLU A 43 -10.26 -5.38 11.03
CA GLU A 43 -10.98 -4.91 12.24
C GLU A 43 -12.29 -4.17 11.88
N ILE A 44 -12.29 -3.35 10.83
CA ILE A 44 -13.49 -2.66 10.34
C ILE A 44 -14.53 -3.69 9.84
N ASN A 45 -14.09 -4.73 9.14
CA ASN A 45 -14.97 -5.76 8.62
C ASN A 45 -15.58 -6.60 9.76
N GLU A 46 -14.82 -6.95 10.79
CA GLU A 46 -15.30 -7.63 11.99
C GLU A 46 -16.34 -6.77 12.72
N CYS A 47 -16.05 -5.49 12.90
CA CYS A 47 -17.02 -4.56 13.50
C CYS A 47 -18.32 -4.46 12.68
N ASN A 48 -18.23 -4.45 11.34
CA ASN A 48 -19.41 -4.49 10.48
C ASN A 48 -20.21 -5.79 10.63
N ALA A 49 -19.56 -6.93 10.76
CA ALA A 49 -20.22 -8.21 11.00
C ALA A 49 -20.99 -8.20 12.34
N GLU A 50 -20.39 -7.66 13.40
CA GLU A 50 -21.07 -7.52 14.68
C GLU A 50 -22.25 -6.55 14.62
N ILE A 51 -22.13 -5.43 13.93
CA ILE A 51 -23.24 -4.49 13.69
C ILE A 51 -24.39 -5.21 12.98
N ASN A 52 -24.10 -5.99 11.94
CA ASN A 52 -25.13 -6.71 11.20
C ASN A 52 -25.82 -7.79 12.09
N ASN A 53 -25.06 -8.48 12.93
CA ASN A 53 -25.58 -9.45 13.87
C ASN A 53 -26.57 -8.80 14.88
N ARG A 54 -26.19 -7.65 15.44
CA ARG A 54 -27.06 -6.91 16.38
C ARG A 54 -28.29 -6.35 15.69
N GLN A 55 -28.15 -5.84 14.47
CA GLN A 55 -29.26 -5.35 13.68
C GLN A 55 -30.27 -6.47 13.38
N SER A 56 -29.78 -7.66 13.03
CA SER A 56 -30.62 -8.83 12.77
C SER A 56 -31.47 -9.23 13.99
N LEU A 57 -30.90 -9.16 15.21
CA LEU A 57 -31.65 -9.42 16.45
C LEU A 57 -32.79 -8.41 16.68
N ILE A 58 -32.53 -7.13 16.37
CA ILE A 58 -33.52 -6.07 16.50
C ILE A 58 -34.65 -6.27 15.47
N ASP A 59 -34.31 -6.61 14.24
CA ASP A 59 -35.28 -6.83 13.17
C ASP A 59 -36.13 -8.09 13.43
N GLU A 60 -35.53 -9.15 13.97
CA GLU A 60 -36.28 -10.33 14.42
C GLU A 60 -37.29 -9.99 15.54
N PHE A 61 -36.86 -9.18 16.52
CA PHE A 61 -37.78 -8.71 17.57
C PHE A 61 -38.92 -7.84 17.00
N LYS A 62 -38.65 -6.93 16.07
CA LYS A 62 -39.68 -6.11 15.41
C LYS A 62 -40.72 -6.97 14.72
N SER A 63 -40.26 -7.94 13.92
CA SER A 63 -41.14 -8.89 13.24
C SER A 63 -42.04 -9.68 14.21
N LEU A 64 -41.47 -10.14 15.34
CA LEU A 64 -42.25 -10.81 16.38
C LEU A 64 -43.24 -9.90 17.09
N SER A 65 -42.86 -8.61 17.30
CA SER A 65 -43.71 -7.63 17.95
C SER A 65 -44.94 -7.26 17.12
N GLU A 66 -44.81 -7.24 15.81
CA GLU A 66 -45.92 -7.01 14.86
C GLU A 66 -46.91 -8.21 14.91
N GLY A 67 -46.43 -9.43 14.93
CA GLY A 67 -47.28 -10.63 15.08
C GLY A 67 -48.00 -10.75 16.43
N PHE A 68 -47.48 -10.11 17.50
CA PHE A 68 -48.10 -10.13 18.84
C PHE A 68 -49.28 -9.15 18.97
N ASN A 69 -49.37 -8.17 18.11
CA ASN A 69 -50.46 -7.18 18.12
C ASN A 69 -51.75 -7.66 17.43
N ASP A 70 -51.70 -8.75 16.67
CA ASP A 70 -52.84 -9.34 16.02
C ASP A 70 -53.52 -10.36 17.00
N ASN A 71 -54.62 -10.02 17.55
CA ASN A 71 -55.64 -10.70 18.34
C ASN A 71 -55.60 -12.25 18.51
N ASN A 72 -54.44 -12.89 18.48
CA ASN A 72 -54.26 -14.31 18.68
C ASN A 72 -54.19 -14.65 20.19
N PRO A 73 -54.77 -15.76 20.63
CA PRO A 73 -54.69 -16.19 22.01
C PRO A 73 -53.24 -16.48 22.38
N VAL A 74 -52.68 -15.60 23.21
CA VAL A 74 -51.25 -15.63 23.60
C VAL A 74 -51.02 -16.71 24.62
N ASN A 75 -50.18 -17.70 24.28
CA ASN A 75 -49.70 -18.73 25.19
C ASN A 75 -48.60 -18.13 26.10
N ILE A 76 -48.55 -18.59 27.38
CA ILE A 76 -47.51 -18.20 28.35
C ILE A 76 -46.08 -18.43 27.83
N VAL A 77 -45.88 -19.47 27.03
CA VAL A 77 -44.56 -19.77 26.40
C VAL A 77 -44.16 -18.66 25.43
N ASP A 78 -45.13 -18.17 24.64
CA ASP A 78 -44.88 -17.09 23.65
C ASP A 78 -44.59 -15.77 24.34
N VAL A 79 -45.27 -15.49 25.47
CA VAL A 79 -45.00 -14.31 26.30
C VAL A 79 -43.57 -14.34 26.86
N LYS A 80 -43.13 -15.49 27.38
CA LYS A 80 -41.75 -15.62 27.89
C LYS A 80 -40.72 -15.44 26.80
N LYS A 81 -40.94 -16.00 25.62
CA LYS A 81 -40.08 -15.85 24.46
C LYS A 81 -40.01 -14.38 24.05
N PHE A 82 -41.16 -13.72 23.93
CA PHE A 82 -41.26 -12.31 23.59
C PHE A 82 -40.51 -11.41 24.58
N VAL A 83 -40.69 -11.61 25.87
CA VAL A 83 -40.01 -10.83 26.92
C VAL A 83 -38.49 -11.02 26.84
N LYS A 84 -38.02 -12.27 26.65
CA LYS A 84 -36.58 -12.54 26.47
C LYS A 84 -36.02 -11.84 25.27
N MET A 85 -36.70 -11.89 24.12
CA MET A 85 -36.26 -11.23 22.90
C MET A 85 -36.30 -9.71 23.03
N LYS A 86 -37.27 -9.12 23.74
CA LYS A 86 -37.31 -7.69 24.03
C LYS A 86 -36.07 -7.21 24.76
N PHE A 87 -35.62 -7.95 25.77
CA PHE A 87 -34.36 -7.60 26.48
C PHE A 87 -33.15 -7.76 25.57
N SER A 88 -33.05 -8.87 24.83
CA SER A 88 -31.93 -9.06 23.89
C SER A 88 -31.89 -7.97 22.80
N ALA A 89 -33.02 -7.53 22.27
CA ALA A 89 -33.10 -6.46 21.29
C ALA A 89 -32.72 -5.10 21.89
N ARG A 90 -33.07 -4.84 23.15
CA ARG A 90 -32.63 -3.63 23.85
C ARG A 90 -31.13 -3.60 24.08
N ASP A 91 -30.59 -4.71 24.59
CA ASP A 91 -29.15 -4.84 24.80
C ASP A 91 -28.40 -4.69 23.47
N ALA A 92 -28.92 -5.31 22.40
CA ALA A 92 -28.35 -5.18 21.04
C ALA A 92 -28.39 -3.71 20.54
N GLN A 93 -29.41 -2.95 20.91
CA GLN A 93 -29.50 -1.53 20.51
C GLN A 93 -28.47 -0.66 21.22
N ASP A 94 -28.26 -0.90 22.52
CA ASP A 94 -27.24 -0.22 23.32
C ASP A 94 -25.82 -0.56 22.80
N GLU A 95 -25.59 -1.83 22.46
CA GLU A 95 -24.32 -2.29 21.86
C GLU A 95 -24.08 -1.70 20.48
N LEU A 96 -25.13 -1.51 19.65
CA LEU A 96 -24.99 -0.87 18.32
C LEU A 96 -24.46 0.54 18.40
N GLU A 97 -24.89 1.34 19.35
CA GLU A 97 -24.38 2.70 19.52
C GLU A 97 -22.87 2.70 19.78
N ILE A 98 -22.40 1.77 20.64
CA ILE A 98 -20.99 1.58 20.93
C ILE A 98 -20.23 1.11 19.69
N LEU A 99 -20.76 0.13 18.97
CA LEU A 99 -20.11 -0.43 17.75
C LEU A 99 -20.00 0.61 16.64
N TYR A 100 -21.02 1.46 16.43
CA TYR A 100 -20.92 2.57 15.49
C TYR A 100 -19.86 3.58 15.90
N GLY A 101 -19.72 3.87 17.20
CA GLY A 101 -18.67 4.71 17.73
C GLY A 101 -17.26 4.13 17.48
N ILE A 102 -17.08 2.82 17.70
CA ILE A 102 -15.82 2.10 17.43
C ILE A 102 -15.52 2.13 15.93
N LYS A 103 -16.48 1.75 15.08
CA LYS A 103 -16.35 1.76 13.63
C LYS A 103 -15.92 3.14 13.11
N SER A 104 -16.54 4.20 13.59
CA SER A 104 -16.20 5.57 13.18
C SER A 104 -14.73 5.90 13.48
N LYS A 105 -14.23 5.52 14.67
CA LYS A 105 -12.83 5.73 15.05
C LYS A 105 -11.86 4.88 14.21
N LEU A 106 -12.21 3.61 13.92
CA LEU A 106 -11.40 2.73 13.07
C LEU A 106 -11.31 3.27 11.65
N VAL A 107 -12.42 3.71 11.08
CA VAL A 107 -12.47 4.30 9.73
C VAL A 107 -11.66 5.61 9.68
N GLU A 108 -11.79 6.48 10.68
CA GLU A 108 -10.97 7.69 10.76
C GLU A 108 -9.47 7.38 10.84
N LYS A 109 -9.10 6.37 11.67
CA LYS A 109 -7.72 5.90 11.78
C LYS A 109 -7.22 5.36 10.44
N TYR A 110 -8.03 4.54 9.75
CA TYR A 110 -7.71 3.98 8.43
C TYR A 110 -7.39 5.08 7.41
N PHE A 111 -8.27 6.07 7.25
CA PHE A 111 -8.05 7.15 6.30
C PHE A 111 -6.85 8.03 6.65
N LYS A 112 -6.59 8.27 7.94
CA LYS A 112 -5.38 9.01 8.37
C LYS A 112 -4.11 8.24 8.01
N MET A 113 -4.08 6.94 8.26
CA MET A 113 -2.93 6.09 7.94
C MET A 113 -2.76 5.95 6.43
N GLU A 114 -3.82 5.67 5.69
CA GLU A 114 -3.79 5.55 4.23
C GLU A 114 -3.20 6.81 3.58
N LYS A 115 -3.69 7.98 3.96
CA LYS A 115 -3.19 9.26 3.46
C LYS A 115 -1.72 9.49 3.82
N SER A 116 -1.33 9.16 5.06
CA SER A 116 0.04 9.31 5.53
C SER A 116 0.99 8.35 4.79
N TYR A 117 0.62 7.08 4.68
CA TYR A 117 1.46 6.06 4.06
C TYR A 117 1.59 6.25 2.55
N SER A 118 0.50 6.55 1.85
CA SER A 118 0.53 6.80 0.41
C SER A 118 1.49 7.93 0.03
N TYR A 119 1.49 9.02 0.78
CA TYR A 119 2.41 10.12 0.53
C TYR A 119 3.86 9.75 0.90
N HIS A 120 4.05 9.16 2.08
CA HIS A 120 5.38 8.83 2.60
C HIS A 120 6.07 7.75 1.79
N ASP A 121 5.35 6.70 1.40
CA ASP A 121 5.89 5.60 0.60
C ASP A 121 6.31 6.08 -0.80
N ALA A 122 5.47 6.89 -1.45
CA ALA A 122 5.80 7.46 -2.75
C ALA A 122 7.02 8.39 -2.69
N GLU A 123 7.17 9.15 -1.61
CA GLU A 123 8.33 10.01 -1.39
C GLU A 123 9.59 9.21 -1.11
N LEU A 124 9.51 8.17 -0.26
CA LEU A 124 10.64 7.29 0.06
C LEU A 124 11.14 6.54 -1.18
N GLU A 125 10.24 5.95 -1.96
CA GLU A 125 10.61 5.24 -3.19
C GLU A 125 11.26 6.21 -4.18
N ARG A 126 10.71 7.40 -4.39
CA ARG A 126 11.27 8.41 -5.27
C ARG A 126 12.66 8.85 -4.82
N ASN A 127 12.85 9.10 -3.53
CA ASN A 127 14.13 9.52 -3.00
C ASN A 127 15.18 8.42 -3.11
N ALA A 128 14.83 7.17 -2.77
CA ALA A 128 15.73 6.03 -2.91
C ALA A 128 16.17 5.82 -4.36
N VAL A 129 15.23 5.90 -5.32
CA VAL A 129 15.53 5.78 -6.75
C VAL A 129 16.36 6.96 -7.24
N SER A 130 16.07 8.20 -6.82
CA SER A 130 16.84 9.40 -7.18
C SER A 130 18.27 9.33 -6.66
N ASP A 131 18.47 8.86 -5.44
CA ASP A 131 19.81 8.68 -4.85
C ASP A 131 20.59 7.58 -5.58
N CYS A 132 19.94 6.48 -5.91
CA CYS A 132 20.54 5.41 -6.70
C CYS A 132 20.95 5.91 -8.10
N TRP A 133 20.09 6.69 -8.76
CA TRP A 133 20.40 7.32 -10.03
C TRP A 133 21.63 8.21 -9.93
N ARG A 134 21.71 9.06 -8.91
CA ARG A 134 22.85 9.97 -8.69
C ARG A 134 24.17 9.23 -8.51
N VAL A 135 24.15 8.13 -7.75
CA VAL A 135 25.32 7.27 -7.53
C VAL A 135 25.77 6.62 -8.85
N LEU A 136 24.84 6.05 -9.62
CA LEU A 136 25.15 5.42 -10.91
C LEU A 136 25.64 6.45 -11.94
N TYR A 137 25.06 7.66 -11.96
CA TYR A 137 25.49 8.74 -12.83
C TYR A 137 26.93 9.17 -12.54
N THR A 138 27.29 9.29 -11.27
CA THR A 138 28.65 9.62 -10.85
C THR A 138 29.65 8.53 -11.24
N SER A 139 29.29 7.26 -11.02
CA SER A 139 30.10 6.11 -11.42
C SER A 139 30.26 6.02 -12.95
N PHE A 140 29.20 6.33 -13.70
CA PHE A 140 29.21 6.37 -15.15
C PHE A 140 30.18 7.44 -15.70
N LEU A 141 30.16 8.64 -15.10
CA LEU A 141 31.07 9.71 -15.50
C LEU A 141 32.54 9.38 -15.25
N SER A 142 32.85 8.49 -14.31
CA SER A 142 34.19 8.06 -13.99
C SER A 142 34.75 6.95 -14.91
N VAL A 143 33.84 6.06 -15.40
CA VAL A 143 34.21 4.89 -16.24
C VAL A 143 33.09 4.64 -17.24
N PHE A 144 33.38 4.80 -18.53
CA PHE A 144 32.41 4.50 -19.60
C PHE A 144 32.14 2.98 -19.65
N ASP A 145 31.03 2.55 -19.05
CA ASP A 145 30.54 1.18 -19.11
C ASP A 145 29.10 1.19 -19.69
N ALA A 146 28.92 0.43 -20.78
CA ALA A 146 27.62 0.31 -21.45
C ALA A 146 26.54 -0.32 -20.53
N GLN A 147 26.94 -1.18 -19.59
CA GLN A 147 26.05 -1.78 -18.61
C GLN A 147 25.56 -0.74 -17.58
N ALA A 148 26.52 0.03 -17.02
CA ALA A 148 26.18 1.11 -16.06
C ALA A 148 25.29 2.16 -16.70
N LEU A 149 25.48 2.44 -17.99
CA LEU A 149 24.61 3.36 -18.73
C LEU A 149 23.15 2.88 -18.79
N LYS A 150 22.92 1.61 -19.10
CA LYS A 150 21.58 1.04 -19.16
C LYS A 150 20.88 1.10 -17.79
N GLU A 151 21.59 0.77 -16.73
CA GLU A 151 21.10 0.88 -15.36
C GLU A 151 20.75 2.33 -15.00
N LEU A 152 21.63 3.28 -15.38
CA LEU A 152 21.43 4.71 -15.17
C LEU A 152 20.12 5.21 -15.80
N ILE A 153 19.84 4.81 -17.04
CA ILE A 153 18.66 5.25 -17.75
C ILE A 153 17.39 4.72 -17.10
N VAL A 154 17.35 3.42 -16.77
CA VAL A 154 16.20 2.80 -16.10
C VAL A 154 15.91 3.51 -14.78
N ILE A 155 16.93 3.74 -13.96
CA ILE A 155 16.76 4.38 -12.65
C ILE A 155 16.41 5.86 -12.81
N GLY A 156 16.99 6.54 -13.79
CA GLY A 156 16.64 7.93 -14.10
C GLY A 156 15.18 8.08 -14.51
N CYS A 157 14.65 7.18 -15.34
CA CYS A 157 13.23 7.17 -15.69
C CYS A 157 12.36 6.91 -14.47
N ALA A 158 12.74 5.99 -13.59
CA ALA A 158 12.01 5.69 -12.36
C ALA A 158 12.04 6.84 -11.34
N SER A 159 13.05 7.70 -11.37
CA SER A 159 13.11 8.92 -10.53
C SER A 159 12.17 10.05 -10.99
N GLY A 160 11.39 9.81 -12.04
CA GLY A 160 10.44 10.77 -12.61
C GLY A 160 11.01 11.64 -13.74
N LEU A 161 12.24 11.38 -14.17
CA LEU A 161 12.77 11.95 -15.39
C LEU A 161 12.17 11.18 -16.57
N ASN A 162 11.70 11.91 -17.59
CA ASN A 162 11.31 11.20 -18.80
C ASN A 162 12.55 10.67 -19.53
N HIS A 163 12.38 9.59 -20.27
CA HIS A 163 13.44 8.94 -21.02
C HIS A 163 14.27 9.91 -21.86
N ARG A 164 13.62 10.84 -22.54
CA ARG A 164 14.28 11.86 -23.36
C ARG A 164 15.17 12.78 -22.54
N MET A 165 14.71 13.26 -21.38
CA MET A 165 15.51 14.10 -20.48
C MET A 165 16.76 13.36 -19.97
N VAL A 166 16.64 12.08 -19.64
CA VAL A 166 17.78 11.27 -19.19
C VAL A 166 18.80 11.12 -20.33
N THR A 167 18.32 10.78 -21.52
CA THR A 167 19.20 10.55 -22.70
C THR A 167 19.82 11.85 -23.23
N GLU A 168 19.10 12.97 -23.24
CA GLU A 168 19.62 14.28 -23.63
C GLU A 168 20.72 14.76 -22.67
N ASN A 169 20.52 14.61 -21.35
CA ASN A 169 21.51 14.99 -20.35
C ASN A 169 22.77 14.13 -20.40
N VAL A 170 22.70 12.91 -20.90
CA VAL A 170 23.85 12.00 -21.05
C VAL A 170 24.41 12.00 -22.48
N GLY A 171 23.77 12.72 -23.41
CA GLY A 171 24.20 12.80 -24.82
C GLY A 171 23.96 11.54 -25.62
N LEU A 172 23.01 10.69 -25.23
CA LEU A 172 22.81 9.34 -25.76
C LEU A 172 21.45 9.10 -26.40
N HIS A 173 20.72 10.15 -26.75
CA HIS A 173 19.37 10.04 -27.28
C HIS A 173 19.23 9.25 -28.60
N GLU A 174 20.32 8.91 -29.26
CA GLU A 174 20.30 8.11 -30.50
C GLU A 174 20.40 6.59 -30.30
N TYR A 175 20.68 6.13 -29.07
CA TYR A 175 21.10 4.72 -28.84
C TYR A 175 20.15 3.89 -27.97
N ILE A 176 18.97 4.39 -27.54
CA ILE A 176 18.20 3.67 -26.54
C ILE A 176 16.85 3.22 -27.09
N ASP A 177 16.82 1.95 -27.39
CA ASP A 177 15.58 1.20 -27.64
C ASP A 177 14.95 0.78 -26.30
N HIS A 178 13.65 1.03 -26.11
CA HIS A 178 12.89 0.58 -24.94
C HIS A 178 13.04 -0.92 -24.67
N ASP A 179 13.13 -1.75 -25.70
CA ASP A 179 13.30 -3.17 -25.58
C ASP A 179 14.62 -3.56 -24.90
N LEU A 180 15.66 -2.73 -25.04
CA LEU A 180 16.94 -2.93 -24.34
C LEU A 180 16.88 -2.58 -22.85
N LEU A 181 15.93 -1.75 -22.43
CA LEU A 181 15.76 -1.31 -21.05
C LEU A 181 14.88 -2.28 -20.23
N ARG A 182 13.94 -3.01 -20.88
CA ARG A 182 13.02 -3.93 -20.21
C ARG A 182 13.66 -4.96 -19.29
N PRO A 183 14.75 -5.67 -19.68
CA PRO A 183 15.38 -6.64 -18.79
C PRO A 183 15.96 -5.99 -17.52
N PHE A 184 16.44 -4.76 -17.62
CA PHE A 184 17.01 -4.03 -16.48
C PHE A 184 15.89 -3.48 -15.58
N ALA A 185 14.84 -2.94 -16.16
CA ALA A 185 13.65 -2.50 -15.43
C ALA A 185 13.02 -3.67 -14.66
N ALA A 186 12.89 -4.83 -15.30
CA ALA A 186 12.39 -6.05 -14.65
C ALA A 186 13.29 -6.53 -13.51
N LYS A 187 14.62 -6.48 -13.70
CA LYS A 187 15.59 -6.84 -12.66
C LYS A 187 15.45 -6.03 -11.39
N TYR A 188 15.16 -4.75 -11.51
CA TYR A 188 15.03 -3.83 -10.38
C TYR A 188 13.56 -3.60 -9.95
N GLY A 189 12.59 -4.21 -10.64
CA GLY A 189 11.16 -4.02 -10.38
C GLY A 189 10.72 -2.57 -10.55
N ILE A 190 11.29 -1.85 -11.51
CA ILE A 190 11.06 -0.44 -11.78
C ILE A 190 10.17 -0.30 -13.02
N PRO A 191 9.01 0.39 -12.95
CA PRO A 191 8.18 0.62 -14.13
C PRO A 191 8.89 1.58 -15.10
N ILE A 192 8.93 1.24 -16.38
CA ILE A 192 9.35 2.19 -17.42
C ILE A 192 8.13 3.04 -17.76
N TYR A 193 8.17 4.32 -17.39
CA TYR A 193 7.10 5.28 -17.73
C TYR A 193 7.05 5.50 -19.23
N GLY A 194 5.90 5.25 -19.83
CA GLY A 194 5.65 5.41 -21.27
C GLY A 194 4.96 4.23 -21.93
N GLU A 195 4.85 3.09 -21.27
CA GLU A 195 3.95 2.03 -21.73
C GLU A 195 2.52 2.40 -21.33
N VAL A 196 1.79 3.00 -22.28
CA VAL A 196 0.33 3.04 -22.21
C VAL A 196 -0.11 1.58 -22.35
N ASN A 197 -0.67 1.02 -21.28
CA ASN A 197 -1.34 -0.27 -21.36
C ASN A 197 -2.47 -0.12 -22.41
N GLU A 198 -2.26 -0.73 -23.58
CA GLU A 198 -3.35 -0.99 -24.53
C GLU A 198 -4.32 -2.04 -23.99
#